data_a39c149a08425000169a407f57419e53
#
_entry.id   a39c149a08425000169a407f57419e53
#
_cell.length_a   1.000
_cell.length_b   1.000
_cell.length_c   1.000
_cell.angle_alpha   90.00
_cell.angle_beta   90.00
_cell.angle_gamma   90.00
#
_symmetry.space_group_name_H-M   'P 1'
#
loop_
_entity.id
_entity.type
_entity.pdbx_description
1 polymer ?
#
loop_
_entity_poly.entity_id
_entity_poly.type
_entity_poly.pdbx_seq_one_letter_code
_entity_poly.pdbx_strand_id
1 'polypeptide(L)'
;VLADMGNGEVKDSKADLPRVSGKNDTQSNDGRIIHWDCEWHWDATYSNFSNQALGGHLVLLGLKQANQIWDESPYKILEWAKGQQAIKGFAHMEYLDDKIQDELNCCIPVDYPVEAALGTIDFVSEDVYAVNSPNNGNYNSEAAINAYYKLLNCGFRIGLAAGTDFPCNDLEPLGKLLTYVKVNEQLTYDKWIRGIKDGKTVVSRDGHNEFIDMKINGKYGPGDEIKFKDKGILNIEVKWTTTKETTGRIELVENGKVIAVKEGTSKPGAPLVLSVQRPVDKSSWICARRMTGAEHASHAAAVYVTVNNKPVRASAEDARFFVSWIDNVLKNITTSGKWSRYFTHDLDVVKARYTKARDIYSNIAAEASKQ
;
A
#
# COMPACT_ATOMS: atom_id res chain seq x y z
N VAL A 1 4.13 -5.64 -15.79
CA VAL A 1 3.50 -4.69 -16.74
C VAL A 1 2.01 -4.73 -16.50
N LEU A 2 1.37 -3.58 -16.36
CA LEU A 2 -0.07 -3.48 -16.16
C LEU A 2 -0.74 -3.05 -17.46
N ALA A 3 -1.82 -3.75 -17.84
CA ALA A 3 -2.74 -3.34 -18.88
C ALA A 3 -3.88 -2.54 -18.23
N ASP A 4 -4.29 -1.47 -18.87
CA ASP A 4 -5.44 -0.68 -18.43
C ASP A 4 -6.74 -1.45 -18.69
N MET A 5 -7.47 -1.79 -17.64
CA MET A 5 -8.76 -2.47 -17.78
C MET A 5 -9.95 -1.62 -17.32
N GLY A 6 -9.70 -0.37 -17.02
CA GLY A 6 -10.70 0.56 -16.52
C GLY A 6 -11.43 1.35 -17.60
N ASN A 7 -11.63 2.59 -17.33
CA ASN A 7 -12.52 3.50 -18.07
C ASN A 7 -11.93 4.14 -19.35
N GLY A 8 -10.79 3.63 -19.83
CA GLY A 8 -10.28 3.99 -21.15
C GLY A 8 -9.49 5.31 -21.19
N GLU A 9 -8.74 5.59 -20.15
CA GLU A 9 -7.73 6.64 -20.15
C GLU A 9 -6.72 6.46 -21.29
N VAL A 10 -6.39 5.21 -21.60
CA VAL A 10 -5.54 4.81 -22.73
C VAL A 10 -6.38 4.41 -23.93
N LYS A 11 -6.22 5.08 -25.05
CA LYS A 11 -7.01 4.87 -26.29
C LYS A 11 -7.03 3.41 -26.80
N ASP A 12 -5.99 2.65 -26.53
CA ASP A 12 -5.78 1.30 -27.05
C ASP A 12 -5.67 0.24 -25.94
N SER A 13 -6.24 0.51 -24.76
CA SER A 13 -6.23 -0.43 -23.61
C SER A 13 -6.65 -1.85 -24.01
N LYS A 14 -7.58 -1.98 -24.97
CA LYS A 14 -8.04 -3.27 -25.50
C LYS A 14 -6.96 -4.11 -26.16
N ALA A 15 -5.88 -3.50 -26.66
CA ALA A 15 -4.81 -4.21 -27.34
C ALA A 15 -3.93 -5.02 -26.38
N ASP A 16 -3.79 -4.56 -25.14
CA ASP A 16 -2.92 -5.18 -24.14
C ASP A 16 -3.66 -6.17 -23.23
N LEU A 17 -4.98 -6.05 -23.04
CA LEU A 17 -5.76 -6.98 -22.23
C LEU A 17 -5.58 -8.46 -22.59
N PRO A 18 -5.46 -8.87 -23.88
CA PRO A 18 -5.21 -10.26 -24.27
C PRO A 18 -3.84 -10.79 -23.83
N ARG A 19 -2.89 -9.92 -23.44
CA ARG A 19 -1.58 -10.33 -22.91
C ARG A 19 -1.69 -10.84 -21.47
N VAL A 20 -2.72 -10.48 -20.75
CA VAL A 20 -3.02 -10.97 -19.39
C VAL A 20 -3.54 -12.40 -19.49
N SER A 21 -2.67 -13.36 -19.26
CA SER A 21 -2.91 -14.78 -19.53
C SER A 21 -2.60 -15.70 -18.33
N GLY A 22 -2.15 -15.13 -17.22
CA GLY A 22 -1.64 -15.87 -16.06
C GLY A 22 -0.32 -16.59 -16.33
N LYS A 23 0.37 -16.25 -17.44
CA LYS A 23 1.66 -16.82 -17.83
C LYS A 23 2.69 -15.71 -17.99
N ASN A 24 3.95 -16.07 -17.77
CA ASN A 24 5.05 -15.17 -18.09
C ASN A 24 5.11 -14.91 -19.59
N ASP A 25 5.44 -13.68 -19.96
CA ASP A 25 5.71 -13.31 -21.35
C ASP A 25 6.86 -14.16 -21.93
N THR A 26 6.83 -14.43 -23.22
CA THR A 26 7.84 -15.24 -23.94
C THR A 26 9.25 -14.64 -23.90
N GLN A 27 9.39 -13.36 -23.58
CA GLN A 27 10.67 -12.68 -23.39
C GLN A 27 11.26 -12.88 -21.99
N SER A 28 10.58 -13.61 -21.11
CA SER A 28 11.08 -13.95 -19.78
C SER A 28 12.21 -14.97 -19.86
N ASN A 29 13.11 -14.94 -18.87
CA ASN A 29 14.19 -15.93 -18.68
C ASN A 29 14.44 -16.14 -17.18
N ASP A 30 15.38 -17.01 -16.82
CA ASP A 30 15.67 -17.38 -15.43
C ASP A 30 16.04 -16.20 -14.51
N GLY A 31 16.60 -15.13 -15.08
CA GLY A 31 17.00 -13.93 -14.31
C GLY A 31 16.02 -12.76 -14.42
N ARG A 32 15.02 -12.85 -15.28
CA ARG A 32 14.09 -11.76 -15.56
C ARG A 32 12.73 -12.28 -15.97
N ILE A 33 11.71 -11.95 -15.17
CA ILE A 33 10.31 -12.29 -15.45
C ILE A 33 9.60 -11.04 -15.95
N ILE A 34 8.91 -11.16 -17.09
CA ILE A 34 7.96 -10.19 -17.60
C ILE A 34 6.59 -10.84 -17.47
N HIS A 35 5.68 -10.19 -16.75
CA HIS A 35 4.32 -10.68 -16.53
C HIS A 35 3.34 -9.55 -16.77
N TRP A 36 2.19 -9.88 -17.36
CA TRP A 36 1.13 -8.93 -17.65
C TRP A 36 -0.01 -9.13 -16.70
N ASP A 37 -0.41 -8.04 -16.05
CA ASP A 37 -1.55 -7.92 -15.14
C ASP A 37 -2.36 -6.67 -15.47
N CYS A 38 -3.22 -6.22 -14.58
CA CYS A 38 -4.06 -5.06 -14.83
C CYS A 38 -3.97 -4.01 -13.75
N GLU A 39 -4.14 -2.78 -14.18
CA GLU A 39 -4.62 -1.69 -13.39
C GLU A 39 -6.08 -1.40 -13.79
N TRP A 40 -6.95 -1.27 -12.81
CA TRP A 40 -8.33 -0.88 -13.02
C TRP A 40 -8.54 0.54 -12.52
N HIS A 41 -9.07 1.37 -13.40
CA HIS A 41 -9.29 2.80 -13.14
C HIS A 41 -10.73 3.05 -12.72
N TRP A 42 -10.89 3.83 -11.69
CA TRP A 42 -12.18 4.29 -11.20
C TRP A 42 -12.19 5.81 -11.04
N ASP A 43 -12.07 6.51 -12.15
CA ASP A 43 -11.90 7.94 -12.20
C ASP A 43 -13.22 8.71 -12.35
N ALA A 44 -13.47 9.57 -11.38
CA ALA A 44 -14.64 10.46 -11.40
C ALA A 44 -14.53 11.63 -12.37
N THR A 45 -13.35 11.93 -12.88
CA THR A 45 -13.03 13.16 -13.60
C THR A 45 -13.06 13.05 -15.13
N TYR A 46 -13.01 11.83 -15.67
CA TYR A 46 -13.04 11.63 -17.11
C TYR A 46 -14.46 11.80 -17.65
N SER A 47 -14.69 12.94 -18.31
CA SER A 47 -16.02 13.43 -18.71
C SER A 47 -16.80 12.56 -19.70
N ASN A 48 -16.17 11.60 -20.35
CA ASN A 48 -16.82 10.70 -21.29
C ASN A 48 -17.56 9.54 -20.61
N PHE A 49 -17.43 9.40 -19.30
CA PHE A 49 -17.94 8.29 -18.52
C PHE A 49 -18.76 8.84 -17.36
N SER A 50 -20.05 9.14 -17.64
CA SER A 50 -20.97 9.78 -16.69
C SER A 50 -21.33 8.91 -15.46
N ASN A 51 -20.94 7.65 -15.46
CA ASN A 51 -21.29 6.68 -14.41
C ASN A 51 -20.11 6.27 -13.54
N GLN A 52 -19.06 7.06 -13.53
CA GLN A 52 -17.87 6.68 -12.79
C GLN A 52 -17.89 7.11 -11.35
N ALA A 53 -17.30 6.30 -10.64
CA ALA A 53 -17.34 6.25 -9.25
C ALA A 53 -16.13 6.97 -8.63
N LEU A 54 -16.01 6.98 -7.42
CA LEU A 54 -15.30 7.64 -6.35
C LEU A 54 -13.76 7.75 -6.46
N GLY A 55 -13.18 7.64 -7.65
CA GLY A 55 -11.73 7.76 -7.81
C GLY A 55 -10.94 6.58 -7.22
N GLY A 56 -9.68 6.54 -7.56
CA GLY A 56 -8.76 5.50 -7.14
C GLY A 56 -8.52 4.43 -8.19
N HIS A 57 -7.33 3.87 -8.15
CA HIS A 57 -6.89 2.83 -9.07
C HIS A 57 -6.59 1.55 -8.31
N LEU A 58 -7.03 0.41 -8.86
CA LEU A 58 -6.77 -0.91 -8.30
C LEU A 58 -5.68 -1.60 -9.11
N VAL A 59 -4.60 -1.99 -8.45
CA VAL A 59 -3.56 -2.85 -9.00
C VAL A 59 -3.92 -4.29 -8.69
N LEU A 60 -4.10 -5.09 -9.74
CA LEU A 60 -4.53 -6.47 -9.69
C LEU A 60 -3.41 -7.35 -10.23
N LEU A 61 -2.76 -8.16 -9.39
CA LEU A 61 -1.59 -8.96 -9.75
C LEU A 61 -1.89 -10.46 -9.65
N GLY A 62 -1.51 -11.22 -10.68
CA GLY A 62 -1.74 -12.67 -10.77
C GLY A 62 -3.06 -13.03 -11.43
N LEU A 63 -3.57 -12.16 -12.29
CA LEU A 63 -4.75 -12.43 -13.11
C LEU A 63 -4.48 -13.53 -14.13
N LYS A 64 -5.48 -14.36 -14.41
CA LYS A 64 -5.43 -15.41 -15.43
C LYS A 64 -5.99 -14.95 -16.76
N GLN A 65 -6.80 -13.90 -16.75
CA GLN A 65 -7.38 -13.25 -17.91
C GLN A 65 -7.85 -11.86 -17.52
N ALA A 66 -7.98 -10.98 -18.49
CA ALA A 66 -8.52 -9.65 -18.32
C ALA A 66 -9.57 -9.33 -19.38
N ASN A 67 -10.55 -8.53 -18.96
CA ASN A 67 -11.56 -7.97 -19.84
C ASN A 67 -11.72 -6.49 -19.47
N GLN A 68 -12.15 -5.67 -20.41
CA GLN A 68 -12.51 -4.30 -20.08
C GLN A 68 -13.77 -4.30 -19.20
N ILE A 69 -13.63 -3.82 -17.97
CA ILE A 69 -14.72 -3.67 -17.00
C ILE A 69 -14.59 -2.27 -16.40
N TRP A 70 -15.51 -1.38 -16.65
CA TRP A 70 -15.39 0.02 -16.27
C TRP A 70 -16.69 0.65 -15.69
N ASP A 71 -17.81 -0.04 -15.76
CA ASP A 71 -19.09 0.42 -15.21
C ASP A 71 -19.48 -0.41 -13.99
N GLU A 72 -18.55 -0.56 -13.04
CA GLU A 72 -18.76 -1.37 -11.85
C GLU A 72 -18.19 -0.71 -10.60
N SER A 73 -18.72 -1.04 -9.44
CA SER A 73 -18.16 -0.62 -8.14
C SER A 73 -16.85 -1.36 -7.85
N PRO A 74 -15.86 -0.73 -7.16
CA PRO A 74 -14.57 -1.35 -6.88
C PRO A 74 -14.66 -2.72 -6.22
N TYR A 75 -15.60 -2.91 -5.29
CA TYR A 75 -15.74 -4.19 -4.61
C TYR A 75 -16.03 -5.36 -5.57
N LYS A 76 -16.76 -5.14 -6.66
CA LYS A 76 -17.03 -6.16 -7.67
C LYS A 76 -15.77 -6.54 -8.44
N ILE A 77 -14.93 -5.56 -8.74
CA ILE A 77 -13.63 -5.79 -9.37
C ILE A 77 -12.72 -6.60 -8.43
N LEU A 78 -12.70 -6.26 -7.15
CA LEU A 78 -11.94 -6.99 -6.14
C LEU A 78 -12.44 -8.43 -5.97
N GLU A 79 -13.78 -8.66 -6.00
CA GLU A 79 -14.37 -10.00 -5.97
C GLU A 79 -14.03 -10.81 -7.22
N TRP A 80 -14.11 -10.18 -8.39
CA TRP A 80 -13.73 -10.80 -9.67
C TRP A 80 -12.26 -11.21 -9.68
N ALA A 81 -11.35 -10.33 -9.26
CA ALA A 81 -9.93 -10.63 -9.14
C ALA A 81 -9.65 -11.74 -8.12
N LYS A 82 -10.36 -11.74 -6.97
CA LYS A 82 -10.30 -12.82 -5.98
C LYS A 82 -10.70 -14.16 -6.57
N GLY A 83 -11.72 -14.20 -7.44
CA GLY A 83 -12.13 -15.41 -8.15
C GLY A 83 -11.02 -16.01 -9.02
N GLN A 84 -10.06 -15.20 -9.46
CA GLN A 84 -8.86 -15.62 -10.19
C GLN A 84 -7.65 -15.92 -9.29
N GLN A 85 -7.79 -15.75 -7.97
CA GLN A 85 -6.71 -15.88 -6.98
C GLN A 85 -5.65 -14.77 -7.07
N ALA A 86 -5.95 -13.65 -7.73
CA ALA A 86 -5.09 -12.49 -7.80
C ALA A 86 -4.98 -11.78 -6.46
N ILE A 87 -3.83 -11.14 -6.21
CA ILE A 87 -3.69 -10.18 -5.11
C ILE A 87 -4.12 -8.79 -5.58
N LYS A 88 -4.59 -7.97 -4.68
CA LYS A 88 -5.27 -6.72 -4.98
C LYS A 88 -4.83 -5.61 -4.06
N GLY A 89 -4.59 -4.44 -4.61
CA GLY A 89 -4.23 -3.26 -3.81
C GLY A 89 -4.67 -1.97 -4.48
N PHE A 90 -4.58 -0.88 -3.72
CA PHE A 90 -4.75 0.46 -4.25
C PHE A 90 -3.41 1.05 -4.64
N ALA A 91 -3.36 1.66 -5.82
CA ALA A 91 -2.27 2.53 -6.28
C ALA A 91 -2.47 3.98 -5.79
N HIS A 92 -1.50 4.82 -6.06
CA HIS A 92 -1.59 6.29 -5.91
C HIS A 92 -1.98 6.76 -4.50
N MET A 93 -1.52 6.04 -3.48
CA MET A 93 -1.81 6.40 -2.09
C MET A 93 -1.26 7.78 -1.70
N GLU A 94 -0.38 8.36 -2.51
CA GLU A 94 0.19 9.71 -2.39
C GLU A 94 -0.85 10.81 -2.60
N TYR A 95 -1.92 10.53 -3.31
CA TYR A 95 -3.02 11.48 -3.48
C TYR A 95 -3.90 11.64 -2.24
N LEU A 96 -3.70 10.78 -1.25
CA LEU A 96 -4.36 10.95 0.04
C LEU A 96 -3.78 12.17 0.75
N ASP A 97 -4.66 12.95 1.34
CA ASP A 97 -4.32 13.95 2.34
C ASP A 97 -4.57 13.37 3.74
N ASP A 98 -3.97 13.94 4.76
CA ASP A 98 -4.33 13.67 6.16
C ASP A 98 -5.74 14.18 6.52
N LYS A 99 -6.42 14.79 5.57
CA LYS A 99 -7.80 15.28 5.68
C LYS A 99 -8.75 14.38 4.93
N ILE A 100 -9.99 14.35 5.42
CA ILE A 100 -11.10 13.70 4.72
C ILE A 100 -11.40 14.50 3.46
N GLN A 101 -11.40 13.84 2.32
CA GLN A 101 -11.61 14.48 1.03
C GLN A 101 -13.04 15.00 0.91
N ASP A 102 -13.18 16.27 0.55
CA ASP A 102 -14.48 16.90 0.28
C ASP A 102 -14.85 16.88 -1.20
N GLU A 103 -13.88 16.74 -2.07
CA GLU A 103 -14.04 16.67 -3.52
C GLU A 103 -13.40 15.38 -4.04
N LEU A 104 -14.07 14.76 -5.02
CA LEU A 104 -13.48 13.66 -5.78
C LEU A 104 -12.50 14.22 -6.79
N ASN A 105 -11.35 13.59 -6.86
CA ASN A 105 -10.34 13.88 -7.85
C ASN A 105 -9.88 12.58 -8.51
N CYS A 106 -9.27 12.66 -9.68
CA CYS A 106 -8.57 11.54 -10.27
C CYS A 106 -7.69 10.86 -9.23
N CYS A 107 -7.71 9.56 -9.25
CA CYS A 107 -6.69 8.73 -8.63
C CYS A 107 -6.74 8.67 -7.10
N ILE A 108 -7.64 9.39 -6.42
CA ILE A 108 -7.78 9.33 -4.95
C ILE A 108 -8.50 8.04 -4.55
N PRO A 109 -7.87 7.13 -3.82
CA PRO A 109 -8.45 5.84 -3.44
C PRO A 109 -9.39 5.98 -2.23
N VAL A 110 -10.55 6.61 -2.41
CA VAL A 110 -11.49 6.90 -1.30
C VAL A 110 -12.07 5.64 -0.66
N ASP A 111 -12.05 4.52 -1.37
CA ASP A 111 -12.63 3.24 -0.91
C ASP A 111 -11.65 2.37 -0.10
N TYR A 112 -10.35 2.74 -0.07
CA TYR A 112 -9.32 1.92 0.57
C TYR A 112 -9.59 1.57 2.04
N PRO A 113 -10.14 2.46 2.88
CA PRO A 113 -10.39 2.10 4.28
C PRO A 113 -11.49 1.06 4.42
N VAL A 114 -12.50 1.13 3.55
CA VAL A 114 -13.60 0.16 3.53
C VAL A 114 -13.07 -1.22 3.17
N GLU A 115 -12.32 -1.30 2.09
CA GLU A 115 -11.81 -2.56 1.58
C GLU A 115 -10.71 -3.17 2.49
N ALA A 116 -9.93 -2.33 3.16
CA ALA A 116 -9.01 -2.76 4.21
C ALA A 116 -9.76 -3.38 5.41
N ALA A 117 -10.81 -2.72 5.91
CA ALA A 117 -11.60 -3.23 7.03
C ALA A 117 -12.34 -4.52 6.70
N LEU A 118 -12.79 -4.68 5.46
CA LEU A 118 -13.46 -5.89 4.98
C LEU A 118 -12.50 -7.01 4.57
N GLY A 119 -11.18 -6.76 4.57
CA GLY A 119 -10.15 -7.75 4.21
C GLY A 119 -10.17 -8.13 2.74
N THR A 120 -10.53 -7.21 1.87
CA THR A 120 -10.65 -7.43 0.42
C THR A 120 -9.45 -6.96 -0.38
N ILE A 121 -8.57 -6.14 0.21
CA ILE A 121 -7.28 -5.78 -0.35
C ILE A 121 -6.13 -6.48 0.39
N ASP A 122 -5.05 -6.71 -0.33
CA ASP A 122 -3.86 -7.42 0.16
C ASP A 122 -2.69 -6.46 0.41
N PHE A 123 -2.63 -5.33 -0.31
CA PHE A 123 -1.55 -4.35 -0.21
C PHE A 123 -2.01 -2.93 -0.55
N VAL A 124 -1.16 -1.96 -0.25
CA VAL A 124 -1.23 -0.59 -0.75
C VAL A 124 0.06 -0.29 -1.50
N SER A 125 -0.04 0.50 -2.58
CA SER A 125 1.11 0.88 -3.39
C SER A 125 1.34 2.38 -3.32
N GLU A 126 2.59 2.74 -3.11
CA GLU A 126 3.07 4.11 -3.31
C GLU A 126 3.62 4.24 -4.72
N ASP A 127 3.33 5.37 -5.34
CA ASP A 127 3.93 5.81 -6.58
C ASP A 127 4.47 7.21 -6.34
N VAL A 128 5.65 7.55 -6.81
CA VAL A 128 6.11 8.93 -6.69
C VAL A 128 5.52 9.73 -7.84
N TYR A 129 4.43 10.39 -7.58
CA TYR A 129 4.10 11.55 -8.36
C TYR A 129 5.05 12.66 -7.95
N ALA A 130 5.75 13.16 -8.93
CA ALA A 130 6.85 14.07 -8.72
C ALA A 130 6.53 15.18 -7.73
N VAL A 131 7.40 15.30 -6.76
CA VAL A 131 7.56 16.44 -5.84
C VAL A 131 7.52 17.80 -6.56
N ASN A 132 7.61 17.81 -7.88
CA ASN A 132 7.72 19.00 -8.74
C ASN A 132 6.60 19.13 -9.79
N SER A 133 5.46 18.44 -9.66
CA SER A 133 4.35 18.73 -10.56
C SER A 133 3.80 20.13 -10.28
N PRO A 134 3.96 21.09 -11.19
CA PRO A 134 3.48 22.46 -10.97
C PRO A 134 1.95 22.58 -10.84
N ASN A 135 1.23 21.50 -11.10
CA ASN A 135 -0.23 21.45 -11.09
C ASN A 135 -0.83 20.85 -9.81
N ASN A 136 -0.03 20.27 -8.91
CA ASN A 136 -0.52 19.61 -7.69
C ASN A 136 -0.05 20.33 -6.44
N GLY A 137 -0.72 21.42 -6.08
CA GLY A 137 -0.46 22.18 -4.85
C GLY A 137 -0.77 21.45 -3.53
N ASN A 138 -1.18 20.16 -3.56
CA ASN A 138 -1.58 19.37 -2.40
C ASN A 138 -0.92 17.99 -2.33
N TYR A 139 0.23 17.81 -2.99
CA TYR A 139 0.94 16.56 -2.94
C TYR A 139 1.65 16.38 -1.59
N ASN A 140 1.35 15.27 -0.91
CA ASN A 140 2.05 14.83 0.29
C ASN A 140 2.80 13.52 0.01
N SER A 141 4.11 13.61 -0.18
CA SER A 141 4.98 12.47 -0.51
C SER A 141 4.98 11.35 0.55
N GLU A 142 4.55 11.66 1.76
CA GLU A 142 4.42 10.69 2.85
C GLU A 142 2.96 10.22 3.06
N ALA A 143 2.01 10.64 2.22
CA ALA A 143 0.60 10.29 2.40
C ALA A 143 0.35 8.78 2.34
N ALA A 144 1.00 8.07 1.42
CA ALA A 144 0.92 6.61 1.31
C ALA A 144 1.38 5.92 2.60
N ILE A 145 2.52 6.34 3.14
CA ILE A 145 3.07 5.80 4.37
C ILE A 145 2.22 6.17 5.59
N ASN A 146 1.68 7.38 5.64
CA ASN A 146 0.76 7.80 6.70
C ASN A 146 -0.53 6.96 6.68
N ALA A 147 -1.11 6.72 5.50
CA ALA A 147 -2.26 5.84 5.33
C ALA A 147 -1.95 4.39 5.76
N TYR A 148 -0.81 3.86 5.32
CA TYR A 148 -0.32 2.55 5.73
C TYR A 148 -0.18 2.43 7.24
N TYR A 149 0.45 3.41 7.91
CA TYR A 149 0.61 3.42 9.37
C TYR A 149 -0.72 3.46 10.11
N LYS A 150 -1.69 4.26 9.65
CA LYS A 150 -3.04 4.31 10.24
C LYS A 150 -3.73 2.95 10.16
N LEU A 151 -3.62 2.25 9.03
CA LEU A 151 -4.16 0.88 8.87
C LEU A 151 -3.48 -0.10 9.82
N LEU A 152 -2.14 -0.07 9.92
CA LEU A 152 -1.39 -0.92 10.84
C LEU A 152 -1.74 -0.63 12.31
N ASN A 153 -1.95 0.64 12.68
CA ASN A 153 -2.36 1.03 14.03
C ASN A 153 -3.75 0.50 14.41
N CYS A 154 -4.61 0.31 13.41
CA CYS A 154 -5.89 -0.38 13.58
C CYS A 154 -5.75 -1.91 13.68
N GLY A 155 -4.57 -2.46 13.39
CA GLY A 155 -4.28 -3.89 13.47
C GLY A 155 -4.49 -4.65 12.17
N PHE A 156 -4.68 -3.98 11.05
CA PHE A 156 -4.73 -4.61 9.74
C PHE A 156 -3.31 -4.99 9.30
N ARG A 157 -3.19 -6.16 8.66
CA ARG A 157 -1.94 -6.66 8.09
C ARG A 157 -2.03 -6.53 6.59
N ILE A 158 -1.46 -5.47 6.06
CA ILE A 158 -1.52 -5.11 4.65
C ILE A 158 -0.09 -4.97 4.14
N GLY A 159 0.18 -5.49 2.93
CA GLY A 159 1.48 -5.36 2.28
C GLY A 159 1.75 -3.93 1.83
N LEU A 160 3.02 -3.59 1.66
CA LEU A 160 3.48 -2.33 1.09
C LEU A 160 4.19 -2.63 -0.23
N ALA A 161 3.77 -1.95 -1.29
CA ALA A 161 4.41 -2.01 -2.61
C ALA A 161 4.73 -0.60 -3.12
N ALA A 162 5.45 -0.52 -4.23
CA ALA A 162 5.71 0.71 -4.96
C ALA A 162 5.82 0.42 -6.46
N GLY A 163 5.46 1.38 -7.29
CA GLY A 163 5.56 1.33 -8.73
C GLY A 163 5.82 2.72 -9.33
N THR A 164 6.28 2.78 -10.58
CA THR A 164 6.62 4.05 -11.26
C THR A 164 5.47 4.68 -12.02
N ASP A 165 4.41 3.91 -12.26
CA ASP A 165 3.32 4.31 -13.16
C ASP A 165 3.81 4.78 -14.55
N PHE A 166 4.94 4.21 -14.99
CA PHE A 166 5.52 4.51 -16.29
C PHE A 166 4.76 3.77 -17.42
N PRO A 167 4.41 4.40 -18.55
CA PRO A 167 4.77 5.76 -19.00
C PRO A 167 3.73 6.84 -18.66
N CYS A 168 2.66 6.53 -17.94
CA CYS A 168 1.63 7.52 -17.58
C CYS A 168 2.22 8.63 -16.71
N ASN A 169 3.21 8.29 -15.90
CA ASN A 169 4.05 9.22 -15.17
C ASN A 169 5.44 9.29 -15.83
N ASP A 170 5.67 10.28 -16.70
CA ASP A 170 6.93 10.47 -17.41
C ASP A 170 8.02 11.16 -16.57
N LEU A 171 7.70 11.53 -15.34
CA LEU A 171 8.62 12.20 -14.42
C LEU A 171 9.55 11.21 -13.71
N GLU A 172 9.15 9.93 -13.57
CA GLU A 172 9.95 8.89 -12.96
C GLU A 172 10.29 7.78 -13.96
N PRO A 173 11.58 7.56 -14.23
CA PRO A 173 11.99 6.53 -15.17
C PRO A 173 11.71 5.14 -14.63
N LEU A 174 11.45 4.19 -15.52
CA LEU A 174 11.29 2.79 -15.18
C LEU A 174 12.46 2.29 -14.30
N GLY A 175 12.14 1.66 -13.19
CA GLY A 175 13.13 1.15 -12.23
C GLY A 175 13.58 2.17 -11.17
N LYS A 176 12.99 3.36 -11.13
CA LYS A 176 13.24 4.35 -10.06
C LYS A 176 12.55 3.93 -8.76
N LEU A 177 11.27 3.56 -8.84
CA LEU A 177 10.54 2.98 -7.72
C LEU A 177 10.50 1.46 -7.83
N LEU A 178 10.86 0.80 -6.75
CA LEU A 178 11.02 -0.64 -6.71
C LEU A 178 10.36 -1.25 -5.49
N THR A 179 9.73 -2.39 -5.70
CA THR A 179 9.31 -3.30 -4.64
C THR A 179 10.26 -4.49 -4.59
N TYR A 180 11.14 -4.52 -3.60
CA TYR A 180 11.93 -5.71 -3.28
C TYR A 180 11.07 -6.69 -2.50
N VAL A 181 11.14 -7.96 -2.88
CA VAL A 181 10.45 -9.05 -2.20
C VAL A 181 11.44 -10.11 -1.76
N LYS A 182 11.37 -10.51 -0.49
CA LYS A 182 12.18 -11.62 0.01
C LYS A 182 11.60 -12.94 -0.47
N VAL A 183 12.34 -13.61 -1.36
CA VAL A 183 12.04 -14.96 -1.85
C VAL A 183 13.16 -15.91 -1.41
N ASN A 184 12.81 -16.97 -0.67
CA ASN A 184 13.81 -17.91 -0.12
C ASN A 184 14.18 -19.05 -1.08
N GLU A 185 13.52 -19.13 -2.23
CA GLU A 185 13.66 -20.19 -3.23
C GLU A 185 13.86 -19.59 -4.62
N GLN A 186 13.90 -20.42 -5.65
CA GLN A 186 13.93 -19.94 -7.01
C GLN A 186 12.78 -18.95 -7.26
N LEU A 187 13.09 -17.80 -7.85
CA LEU A 187 12.14 -16.76 -8.19
C LEU A 187 11.09 -17.29 -9.19
N THR A 188 9.83 -17.10 -8.83
CA THR A 188 8.69 -17.21 -9.75
C THR A 188 7.79 -16.00 -9.54
N TYR A 189 6.97 -15.67 -10.53
CA TYR A 189 6.02 -14.57 -10.39
C TYR A 189 5.08 -14.78 -9.20
N ASP A 190 4.51 -15.97 -9.05
CA ASP A 190 3.61 -16.29 -7.93
C ASP A 190 4.25 -16.12 -6.56
N LYS A 191 5.52 -16.46 -6.41
CA LYS A 191 6.25 -16.24 -5.16
C LYS A 191 6.48 -14.77 -4.88
N TRP A 192 6.75 -14.01 -5.93
CA TRP A 192 6.96 -12.57 -5.82
C TRP A 192 5.68 -11.86 -5.36
N ILE A 193 4.54 -12.08 -6.04
CA ILE A 193 3.26 -11.47 -5.64
C ILE A 193 2.80 -11.95 -4.25
N ARG A 194 3.02 -13.22 -3.92
CA ARG A 194 2.74 -13.73 -2.58
C ARG A 194 3.56 -13.03 -1.51
N GLY A 195 4.83 -12.73 -1.79
CA GLY A 195 5.66 -11.94 -0.89
C GLY A 195 5.13 -10.53 -0.66
N ILE A 196 4.56 -9.88 -1.70
CA ILE A 196 3.87 -8.58 -1.55
C ILE A 196 2.68 -8.74 -0.61
N LYS A 197 1.81 -9.70 -0.87
CA LYS A 197 0.64 -9.99 -0.02
C LYS A 197 1.03 -10.25 1.44
N ASP A 198 2.09 -11.00 1.67
CA ASP A 198 2.60 -11.36 2.99
C ASP A 198 3.37 -10.19 3.66
N GLY A 199 3.52 -9.05 2.99
CA GLY A 199 4.27 -7.91 3.49
C GLY A 199 5.78 -8.14 3.61
N LYS A 200 6.35 -9.10 2.87
CA LYS A 200 7.79 -9.40 2.84
C LYS A 200 8.54 -8.48 1.90
N THR A 201 8.30 -7.18 2.05
CA THR A 201 8.72 -6.17 1.09
C THR A 201 9.58 -5.09 1.71
N VAL A 202 10.41 -4.53 0.84
CA VAL A 202 11.11 -3.26 1.04
C VAL A 202 10.85 -2.44 -0.22
N VAL A 203 10.35 -1.23 -0.07
CA VAL A 203 10.17 -0.30 -1.19
C VAL A 203 11.35 0.66 -1.26
N SER A 204 11.72 1.06 -2.47
CA SER A 204 12.79 2.02 -2.73
C SER A 204 12.33 3.06 -3.72
N ARG A 205 12.61 4.32 -3.44
CA ARG A 205 12.41 5.48 -4.33
C ARG A 205 13.72 5.92 -5.01
N ASP A 206 14.81 5.20 -4.80
CA ASP A 206 16.12 5.49 -5.41
C ASP A 206 16.67 4.30 -6.23
N GLY A 207 15.77 3.53 -6.82
CA GLY A 207 16.11 2.37 -7.64
C GLY A 207 16.96 1.37 -6.85
N HIS A 208 17.99 0.85 -7.50
CA HIS A 208 18.95 -0.10 -6.92
C HIS A 208 20.15 0.57 -6.21
N ASN A 209 20.11 1.89 -5.98
CA ASN A 209 21.25 2.60 -5.37
C ASN A 209 21.40 2.29 -3.88
N GLU A 210 20.34 1.90 -3.22
CA GLU A 210 20.34 1.60 -1.80
C GLU A 210 19.36 0.48 -1.43
N PHE A 211 19.62 -0.12 -0.28
CA PHE A 211 18.72 -1.11 0.31
C PHE A 211 18.76 -1.03 1.84
N ILE A 212 17.58 -1.14 2.47
CA ILE A 212 17.43 -1.24 3.91
C ILE A 212 17.03 -2.68 4.30
N ASP A 213 17.83 -3.33 5.15
CA ASP A 213 17.56 -4.66 5.69
C ASP A 213 17.27 -4.54 7.19
N MET A 214 16.09 -4.99 7.61
CA MET A 214 15.71 -5.02 9.02
C MET A 214 15.58 -6.46 9.49
N LYS A 215 16.25 -6.78 10.60
CA LYS A 215 16.16 -8.08 11.27
C LYS A 215 15.88 -7.91 12.75
N ILE A 216 14.94 -8.68 13.25
CA ILE A 216 14.62 -8.75 14.68
C ILE A 216 14.99 -10.15 15.19
N ASN A 217 15.72 -10.18 16.31
CA ASN A 217 16.26 -11.39 16.91
C ASN A 217 17.07 -12.26 15.92
N GLY A 218 17.76 -11.62 14.96
CA GLY A 218 18.56 -12.25 13.92
C GLY A 218 17.80 -13.05 12.87
N LYS A 219 16.46 -13.16 12.98
CA LYS A 219 15.62 -14.08 12.18
C LYS A 219 14.46 -13.39 11.47
N TYR A 220 13.69 -12.58 12.18
CA TYR A 220 12.43 -12.03 11.69
C TYR A 220 12.66 -10.77 10.88
N GLY A 221 12.01 -10.64 9.74
CA GLY A 221 12.05 -9.48 8.84
C GLY A 221 10.64 -9.03 8.45
N PRO A 222 10.52 -8.09 7.49
CA PRO A 222 9.23 -7.60 7.01
C PRO A 222 8.24 -8.73 6.73
N GLY A 223 6.97 -8.54 7.14
CA GLY A 223 5.89 -9.51 7.00
C GLY A 223 5.84 -10.59 8.08
N ASP A 224 6.92 -10.81 8.82
CA ASP A 224 6.96 -11.83 9.86
C ASP A 224 6.23 -11.39 11.13
N GLU A 225 5.79 -12.39 11.93
CA GLU A 225 5.16 -12.21 13.24
C GLU A 225 6.01 -12.82 14.36
N ILE A 226 6.20 -12.02 15.42
CA ILE A 226 6.85 -12.45 16.66
C ILE A 226 5.79 -12.53 17.76
N LYS A 227 5.69 -13.68 18.42
CA LYS A 227 4.68 -13.91 19.47
C LYS A 227 5.34 -14.03 20.84
N PHE A 228 4.78 -13.28 21.79
CA PHE A 228 5.10 -13.39 23.21
C PHE A 228 3.84 -13.75 23.99
N LYS A 229 4.03 -14.61 24.99
CA LYS A 229 2.93 -15.00 25.88
C LYS A 229 2.53 -13.85 26.81
N ASP A 230 3.49 -13.01 27.20
CA ASP A 230 3.27 -11.88 28.13
C ASP A 230 4.13 -10.70 27.65
N LYS A 231 5.40 -10.64 27.99
CA LYS A 231 6.33 -9.58 27.63
C LYS A 231 7.61 -10.17 27.02
N GLY A 232 8.35 -9.37 26.29
CA GLY A 232 9.57 -9.83 25.66
C GLY A 232 10.57 -8.72 25.40
N ILE A 233 11.71 -9.10 24.85
CA ILE A 233 12.76 -8.18 24.39
C ILE A 233 13.03 -8.48 22.92
N LEU A 234 13.06 -7.44 22.12
CA LEU A 234 13.44 -7.47 20.71
C LEU A 234 14.87 -6.95 20.57
N ASN A 235 15.74 -7.70 19.91
CA ASN A 235 17.03 -7.23 19.44
C ASN A 235 16.86 -6.89 17.95
N ILE A 236 16.86 -5.60 17.62
CA ILE A 236 16.56 -5.08 16.30
C ILE A 236 17.83 -4.57 15.67
N GLU A 237 18.13 -5.04 14.46
CA GLU A 237 19.22 -4.55 13.64
C GLU A 237 18.66 -4.04 12.31
N VAL A 238 19.05 -2.81 11.95
CA VAL A 238 18.73 -2.20 10.66
C VAL A 238 20.05 -1.88 9.96
N LYS A 239 20.24 -2.42 8.75
CA LYS A 239 21.39 -2.17 7.89
C LYS A 239 20.96 -1.38 6.67
N TRP A 240 21.60 -0.26 6.44
CA TRP A 240 21.47 0.51 5.22
C TRP A 240 22.72 0.36 4.38
N THR A 241 22.56 -0.25 3.20
CA THR A 241 23.62 -0.46 2.22
C THR A 241 23.44 0.46 1.01
N THR A 242 24.53 0.90 0.42
CA THR A 242 24.51 1.79 -0.76
C THR A 242 25.52 1.37 -1.80
N THR A 243 25.27 1.68 -3.06
CA THR A 243 26.19 1.43 -4.18
C THR A 243 27.28 2.48 -4.32
N LYS A 244 27.13 3.63 -3.66
CA LYS A 244 28.10 4.72 -3.56
C LYS A 244 28.11 5.28 -2.14
N GLU A 245 29.16 6.01 -1.79
CA GLU A 245 29.20 6.71 -0.50
C GLU A 245 28.03 7.70 -0.39
N THR A 246 27.19 7.51 0.61
CA THR A 246 25.97 8.32 0.80
C THR A 246 25.76 8.61 2.28
N THR A 247 25.56 9.86 2.63
CA THR A 247 25.19 10.28 4.00
C THR A 247 23.69 10.39 4.11
N GLY A 248 23.15 9.93 5.23
CA GLY A 248 21.70 9.94 5.47
C GLY A 248 21.32 9.52 6.86
N ARG A 249 20.03 9.34 7.06
CA ARG A 249 19.40 9.00 8.33
C ARG A 249 18.55 7.76 8.19
N ILE A 250 18.76 6.78 9.05
CA ILE A 250 17.87 5.62 9.21
C ILE A 250 17.06 5.76 10.50
N GLU A 251 15.79 5.38 10.42
CA GLU A 251 14.86 5.46 11.51
C GLU A 251 14.23 4.09 11.77
N LEU A 252 14.02 3.78 13.04
CA LEU A 252 13.19 2.69 13.50
C LEU A 252 11.86 3.26 13.98
N VAL A 253 10.77 2.73 13.47
CA VAL A 253 9.41 3.21 13.76
C VAL A 253 8.63 2.10 14.43
N GLU A 254 7.95 2.41 15.54
CA GLU A 254 6.99 1.52 16.21
C GLU A 254 5.65 2.24 16.34
N ASN A 255 4.58 1.61 15.85
CA ASN A 255 3.22 2.16 15.91
C ASN A 255 3.12 3.61 15.37
N GLY A 256 3.83 3.90 14.27
CA GLY A 256 3.88 5.22 13.63
C GLY A 256 4.80 6.24 14.31
N LYS A 257 5.49 5.88 15.38
CA LYS A 257 6.40 6.79 16.10
C LYS A 257 7.85 6.38 15.91
N VAL A 258 8.72 7.34 15.61
CA VAL A 258 10.16 7.11 15.56
C VAL A 258 10.67 6.82 16.97
N ILE A 259 11.26 5.65 17.18
CA ILE A 259 11.79 5.20 18.48
C ILE A 259 13.31 5.16 18.54
N ALA A 260 13.97 5.16 17.39
CA ALA A 260 15.43 5.27 17.30
C ALA A 260 15.85 5.86 15.96
N VAL A 261 16.97 6.56 15.96
CA VAL A 261 17.55 7.23 14.80
C VAL A 261 19.06 6.98 14.76
N LYS A 262 19.60 6.78 13.57
CA LYS A 262 21.04 6.77 13.32
C LYS A 262 21.34 7.61 12.09
N GLU A 263 22.13 8.66 12.28
CA GLU A 263 22.71 9.45 11.19
C GLU A 263 24.14 8.97 10.90
N GLY A 264 24.55 9.06 9.65
CA GLY A 264 25.91 8.67 9.26
C GLY A 264 26.02 8.40 7.76
N THR A 265 27.15 7.84 7.39
CA THR A 265 27.49 7.54 6.00
C THR A 265 27.54 6.04 5.79
N SER A 266 26.82 5.57 4.78
CA SER A 266 26.94 4.22 4.23
C SER A 266 27.89 4.26 3.02
N LYS A 267 28.71 3.22 2.88
CA LYS A 267 29.67 3.06 1.76
C LYS A 267 29.55 1.64 1.20
N PRO A 268 29.92 1.40 -0.06
CA PRO A 268 30.04 0.05 -0.59
C PRO A 268 30.90 -0.84 0.32
N GLY A 269 30.32 -1.94 0.79
CA GLY A 269 30.98 -2.86 1.73
C GLY A 269 31.03 -2.42 3.19
N ALA A 270 30.59 -1.19 3.52
CA ALA A 270 30.54 -0.65 4.89
C ALA A 270 29.19 0.01 5.18
N PRO A 271 28.14 -0.78 5.50
CA PRO A 271 26.80 -0.28 5.72
C PRO A 271 26.71 0.57 6.99
N LEU A 272 25.76 1.53 7.01
CA LEU A 272 25.35 2.16 8.26
C LEU A 272 24.43 1.19 9.02
N VAL A 273 24.72 0.95 10.30
CA VAL A 273 23.97 -0.02 11.13
C VAL A 273 23.40 0.67 12.35
N LEU A 274 22.09 0.50 12.56
CA LEU A 274 21.38 0.86 13.78
C LEU A 274 21.02 -0.42 14.54
N SER A 275 21.44 -0.54 15.80
CA SER A 275 21.10 -1.65 16.67
C SER A 275 20.37 -1.14 17.90
N VAL A 276 19.20 -1.73 18.19
CA VAL A 276 18.34 -1.31 19.29
C VAL A 276 17.83 -2.54 20.04
N GLN A 277 17.82 -2.44 21.36
CA GLN A 277 17.13 -3.38 22.22
C GLN A 277 15.82 -2.75 22.69
N ARG A 278 14.67 -3.42 22.45
CA ARG A 278 13.35 -2.88 22.72
C ARG A 278 12.55 -3.85 23.58
N PRO A 279 12.19 -3.50 24.83
CA PRO A 279 11.20 -4.25 25.61
C PRO A 279 9.80 -4.03 25.04
N VAL A 280 8.99 -5.09 25.01
CA VAL A 280 7.60 -5.07 24.55
C VAL A 280 6.70 -5.78 25.55
N ASP A 281 5.55 -5.19 25.87
CA ASP A 281 4.51 -5.71 26.75
C ASP A 281 3.11 -5.61 26.14
N LYS A 282 3.01 -5.01 24.95
CA LYS A 282 1.78 -4.87 24.15
C LYS A 282 2.05 -5.24 22.70
N SER A 283 1.00 -5.65 22.01
CA SER A 283 1.06 -5.90 20.58
C SER A 283 1.33 -4.60 19.82
N SER A 284 2.28 -4.67 18.90
CA SER A 284 2.74 -3.53 18.10
C SER A 284 3.18 -3.97 16.71
N TRP A 285 3.49 -3.03 15.87
CA TRP A 285 4.21 -3.25 14.63
C TRP A 285 5.46 -2.37 14.57
N ILE A 286 6.49 -2.85 13.89
CA ILE A 286 7.78 -2.18 13.79
C ILE A 286 8.23 -2.20 12.35
N CYS A 287 8.71 -1.07 11.84
CA CYS A 287 9.36 -0.96 10.54
C CYS A 287 10.62 -0.10 10.60
N ALA A 288 11.39 -0.12 9.54
CA ALA A 288 12.56 0.74 9.37
C ALA A 288 12.44 1.54 8.08
N ARG A 289 12.95 2.77 8.09
CA ARG A 289 12.99 3.61 6.91
C ARG A 289 14.29 4.42 6.84
N ARG A 290 14.71 4.73 5.63
CA ARG A 290 15.81 5.62 5.33
C ARG A 290 15.25 6.94 4.85
N MET A 291 15.63 8.03 5.50
CA MET A 291 15.08 9.36 5.22
C MET A 291 16.03 10.20 4.38
N THR A 292 15.47 10.95 3.44
CA THR A 292 16.15 12.00 2.70
C THR A 292 15.33 13.30 2.89
N GLY A 293 15.85 14.22 3.71
CA GLY A 293 15.04 15.35 4.16
C GLY A 293 13.81 14.88 4.97
N ALA A 294 12.62 15.30 4.54
CA ALA A 294 11.35 14.92 5.17
C ALA A 294 10.74 13.63 4.61
N GLU A 295 11.27 13.10 3.52
CA GLU A 295 10.73 11.96 2.80
C GLU A 295 11.56 10.70 3.03
N HIS A 296 10.93 9.54 2.92
CA HIS A 296 11.69 8.29 2.90
C HIS A 296 12.22 8.01 1.48
N ALA A 297 13.45 7.53 1.40
CA ALA A 297 14.02 7.03 0.16
C ALA A 297 13.93 5.51 0.07
N SER A 298 13.88 4.82 1.20
CA SER A 298 13.50 3.41 1.25
C SER A 298 12.76 3.09 2.56
N HIS A 299 11.87 2.10 2.50
CA HIS A 299 10.99 1.73 3.59
C HIS A 299 10.78 0.22 3.63
N ALA A 300 11.08 -0.41 4.76
CA ALA A 300 10.76 -1.82 5.00
C ALA A 300 9.30 -1.95 5.48
N ALA A 301 8.54 -2.89 4.97
CA ALA A 301 7.22 -3.18 5.50
C ALA A 301 7.30 -3.66 6.96
N ALA A 302 6.15 -3.72 7.63
CA ALA A 302 6.09 -3.97 9.06
C ALA A 302 6.46 -5.41 9.44
N VAL A 303 7.14 -5.56 10.59
CA VAL A 303 7.18 -6.78 11.40
C VAL A 303 6.13 -6.65 12.49
N TYR A 304 5.35 -7.68 12.72
CA TYR A 304 4.27 -7.68 13.70
C TYR A 304 4.73 -8.32 15.00
N VAL A 305 4.39 -7.69 16.12
CA VAL A 305 4.62 -8.23 17.47
C VAL A 305 3.27 -8.47 18.12
N THR A 306 2.99 -9.71 18.47
CA THR A 306 1.74 -10.12 19.12
C THR A 306 2.04 -10.55 20.56
N VAL A 307 1.44 -9.86 21.51
CA VAL A 307 1.57 -10.14 22.94
C VAL A 307 0.24 -10.67 23.46
N ASN A 308 0.27 -11.78 24.17
CA ASN A 308 -0.93 -12.40 24.78
C ASN A 308 -2.06 -12.65 23.77
N ASN A 309 -1.72 -12.96 22.51
CA ASN A 309 -2.65 -13.16 21.40
C ASN A 309 -3.61 -11.99 21.14
N LYS A 310 -3.29 -10.78 21.61
CA LYS A 310 -4.10 -9.59 21.38
C LYS A 310 -3.73 -8.96 20.04
N PRO A 311 -4.70 -8.40 19.30
CA PRO A 311 -4.41 -7.65 18.09
C PRO A 311 -3.70 -6.33 18.42
N VAL A 312 -3.04 -5.75 17.41
CA VAL A 312 -2.54 -4.36 17.50
C VAL A 312 -3.74 -3.41 17.58
N ARG A 313 -3.69 -2.51 18.55
CA ARG A 313 -4.67 -1.42 18.77
C ARG A 313 -3.91 -0.18 19.20
N ALA A 314 -3.04 0.31 18.30
CA ALA A 314 -2.05 1.31 18.67
C ALA A 314 -2.62 2.73 18.77
N SER A 315 -3.70 3.04 18.02
CA SER A 315 -4.28 4.39 17.97
C SER A 315 -5.80 4.35 17.83
N ALA A 316 -6.48 4.84 18.86
CA ALA A 316 -7.92 5.11 18.78
C ALA A 316 -8.25 6.29 17.86
N GLU A 317 -7.32 7.24 17.72
CA GLU A 317 -7.45 8.40 16.84
C GLU A 317 -7.46 7.99 15.37
N ASP A 318 -6.55 7.12 14.96
CA ASP A 318 -6.52 6.61 13.57
C ASP A 318 -7.78 5.81 13.23
N ALA A 319 -8.30 5.02 14.17
CA ALA A 319 -9.56 4.34 13.94
C ALA A 319 -10.73 5.32 13.82
N ARG A 320 -10.78 6.37 14.64
CA ARG A 320 -11.80 7.43 14.51
C ARG A 320 -11.65 8.26 13.23
N PHE A 321 -10.42 8.46 12.74
CA PHE A 321 -10.18 9.07 11.44
C PHE A 321 -10.88 8.30 10.34
N PHE A 322 -10.76 6.96 10.30
CA PHE A 322 -11.46 6.14 9.32
C PHE A 322 -12.97 6.12 9.50
N VAL A 323 -13.48 6.17 10.73
CA VAL A 323 -14.92 6.35 10.98
C VAL A 323 -15.40 7.63 10.31
N SER A 324 -14.72 8.75 10.56
CA SER A 324 -15.09 10.05 9.98
C SER A 324 -14.95 10.09 8.45
N TRP A 325 -13.92 9.43 7.93
CA TRP A 325 -13.74 9.25 6.48
C TRP A 325 -14.94 8.56 5.85
N ILE A 326 -15.33 7.40 6.40
CA ILE A 326 -16.45 6.61 5.88
C ILE A 326 -17.77 7.34 6.08
N ASP A 327 -17.98 8.05 7.19
CA ASP A 327 -19.17 8.88 7.42
C ASP A 327 -19.30 9.99 6.38
N ASN A 328 -18.18 10.62 5.99
CA ASN A 328 -18.17 11.62 4.92
C ASN A 328 -18.53 11.01 3.56
N VAL A 329 -17.98 9.83 3.23
CA VAL A 329 -18.34 9.12 2.00
C VAL A 329 -19.81 8.74 2.01
N LEU A 330 -20.32 8.12 3.09
CA LEU A 330 -21.74 7.75 3.23
C LEU A 330 -22.68 8.94 3.06
N LYS A 331 -22.33 10.09 3.60
CA LYS A 331 -23.11 11.34 3.43
C LYS A 331 -23.17 11.76 1.96
N ASN A 332 -22.06 11.67 1.25
CA ASN A 332 -21.96 12.16 -0.13
C ASN A 332 -22.55 11.21 -1.19
N ILE A 333 -22.68 9.92 -0.88
CA ILE A 333 -23.30 8.93 -1.77
C ILE A 333 -24.83 8.77 -1.55
N THR A 334 -25.41 9.50 -0.59
CA THR A 334 -26.87 9.52 -0.42
C THR A 334 -27.56 10.17 -1.62
N THR A 335 -28.86 9.98 -1.77
CA THR A 335 -29.65 10.53 -2.90
C THR A 335 -29.50 12.05 -3.05
N SER A 336 -29.29 12.77 -1.97
CA SER A 336 -29.04 14.23 -1.96
C SER A 336 -27.55 14.59 -1.90
N GLY A 337 -26.68 13.61 -1.82
CA GLY A 337 -25.23 13.82 -1.72
C GLY A 337 -24.61 14.18 -3.06
N LYS A 338 -23.49 14.90 -3.03
CA LYS A 338 -22.83 15.38 -4.26
C LYS A 338 -22.20 14.26 -5.11
N TRP A 339 -22.06 13.06 -4.56
CA TRP A 339 -21.51 11.89 -5.26
C TRP A 339 -22.57 10.84 -5.62
N SER A 340 -23.84 11.10 -5.39
CA SER A 340 -24.92 10.14 -5.63
C SER A 340 -24.97 9.63 -7.07
N ARG A 341 -24.59 10.46 -8.05
CA ARG A 341 -24.57 10.11 -9.47
C ARG A 341 -23.56 9.02 -9.85
N TYR A 342 -22.58 8.75 -8.99
CA TYR A 342 -21.53 7.76 -9.27
C TYR A 342 -21.92 6.33 -8.88
N PHE A 343 -23.02 6.16 -8.12
CA PHE A 343 -23.53 4.85 -7.71
C PHE A 343 -24.89 4.63 -8.36
N THR A 344 -24.90 4.05 -9.54
CA THR A 344 -26.12 3.88 -10.32
C THR A 344 -26.77 2.51 -10.18
N HIS A 345 -26.02 1.48 -9.77
CA HIS A 345 -26.50 0.10 -9.87
C HIS A 345 -26.65 -0.63 -8.53
N ASP A 346 -25.88 -0.31 -7.51
CA ASP A 346 -25.78 -1.11 -6.30
C ASP A 346 -25.59 -0.30 -5.02
N LEU A 347 -26.12 0.91 -5.00
CA LEU A 347 -25.96 1.86 -3.89
C LEU A 347 -26.28 1.26 -2.52
N ASP A 348 -27.31 0.44 -2.40
CA ASP A 348 -27.69 -0.16 -1.12
C ASP A 348 -26.66 -1.18 -0.65
N VAL A 349 -26.05 -1.95 -1.56
CA VAL A 349 -24.97 -2.89 -1.26
C VAL A 349 -23.73 -2.11 -0.81
N VAL A 350 -23.36 -1.06 -1.53
CA VAL A 350 -22.22 -0.18 -1.19
C VAL A 350 -22.41 0.44 0.19
N LYS A 351 -23.58 1.00 0.48
CA LYS A 351 -23.90 1.55 1.80
C LYS A 351 -23.80 0.52 2.91
N ALA A 352 -24.29 -0.69 2.70
CA ALA A 352 -24.21 -1.76 3.69
C ALA A 352 -22.74 -2.15 3.96
N ARG A 353 -21.90 -2.24 2.92
CA ARG A 353 -20.46 -2.48 3.05
C ARG A 353 -19.76 -1.39 3.84
N TYR A 354 -20.02 -0.13 3.51
CA TYR A 354 -19.41 1.02 4.17
C TYR A 354 -19.85 1.11 5.64
N THR A 355 -21.12 0.90 5.94
CA THR A 355 -21.60 0.84 7.33
C THR A 355 -20.93 -0.26 8.11
N LYS A 356 -20.77 -1.45 7.53
CA LYS A 356 -20.05 -2.55 8.17
C LYS A 356 -18.58 -2.21 8.45
N ALA A 357 -17.88 -1.60 7.50
CA ALA A 357 -16.50 -1.15 7.67
C ALA A 357 -16.38 -0.07 8.77
N ARG A 358 -17.28 0.91 8.76
CA ARG A 358 -17.39 1.94 9.79
C ARG A 358 -17.53 1.34 11.19
N ASP A 359 -18.40 0.34 11.35
CA ASP A 359 -18.63 -0.33 12.62
C ASP A 359 -17.39 -1.09 13.10
N ILE A 360 -16.63 -1.70 12.17
CA ILE A 360 -15.35 -2.32 12.49
C ILE A 360 -14.37 -1.29 13.08
N TYR A 361 -14.19 -0.13 12.43
CA TYR A 361 -13.32 0.93 12.95
C TYR A 361 -13.82 1.52 14.27
N SER A 362 -15.13 1.65 14.44
CA SER A 362 -15.72 2.11 15.71
C SER A 362 -15.39 1.17 16.86
N ASN A 363 -15.45 -0.14 16.62
CA ASN A 363 -15.08 -1.16 17.62
C ASN A 363 -13.58 -1.10 17.91
N ILE A 364 -12.73 -0.95 16.88
CA ILE A 364 -11.28 -0.80 17.06
C ILE A 364 -10.95 0.43 17.89
N ALA A 365 -11.62 1.58 17.65
CA ALA A 365 -11.43 2.79 18.43
C ALA A 365 -11.80 2.58 19.90
N ALA A 366 -12.91 1.87 20.16
CA ALA A 366 -13.34 1.55 21.52
C ALA A 366 -12.36 0.60 22.23
N GLU A 367 -11.80 -0.39 21.51
CA GLU A 367 -10.79 -1.30 22.06
C GLU A 367 -9.47 -0.57 22.36
N ALA A 368 -8.99 0.27 21.42
CA ALA A 368 -7.75 1.03 21.59
C ALA A 368 -7.82 2.05 22.73
N SER A 369 -9.00 2.64 22.99
CA SER A 369 -9.19 3.58 24.10
C SER A 369 -9.11 2.93 25.49
N LYS A 370 -9.13 1.58 25.57
CA LYS A 370 -9.03 0.83 26.83
C LYS A 370 -7.61 0.33 27.12
N GLN A 371 -6.68 0.50 26.17
CA GLN A 371 -5.27 0.09 26.30
C GLN A 371 -4.37 1.24 26.71
#